data_4cbcfbb296177e3f0da06ec1460c2074
#
_entry.id   4cbcfbb296177e3f0da06ec1460c2074
#
_cell.length_a   1.000
_cell.length_b   1.000
_cell.length_c   1.000
_cell.angle_alpha   90.00
_cell.angle_beta   90.00
_cell.angle_gamma   90.00
#
_symmetry.space_group_name_H-M   'P 1'
#
loop_
_entity.id
_entity.type
_entity.pdbx_description
1 polymer ?
#
loop_
_entity_poly.entity_id
_entity_poly.type
_entity_poly.pdbx_seq_one_letter_code
_entity_poly.pdbx_strand_id
1 'polypeptide(L)'
;MKHNELQYQTVKPILRSTLERLMEMEEFAPFRLVGGTSLSLRYGHRMSDDIDLFTDAEYGSLDFHQLQDILRKEFPYCQGDCGDIVGFGASYIVGNSKDDCVKLDLFYTDPFIKPMEIFGNIRMAAVEDIVAMKMDVVSR
;
A
#
# COMPACT_ATOMS: atom_id res chain seq x y z
N MET A 1 -8.18 3.39 26.05
CA MET A 1 -8.65 3.54 24.68
C MET A 1 -7.58 3.08 23.71
N LYS A 2 -7.99 2.43 22.65
CA LYS A 2 -7.05 1.79 21.73
C LYS A 2 -6.91 2.57 20.43
N HIS A 3 -6.19 3.67 20.52
CA HIS A 3 -6.00 4.57 19.38
C HIS A 3 -5.27 3.93 18.21
N ASN A 4 -4.48 2.87 18.48
CA ASN A 4 -3.69 2.19 17.48
C ASN A 4 -4.31 0.86 17.04
N GLU A 5 -5.56 0.62 17.38
CA GLU A 5 -6.24 -0.59 16.96
C GLU A 5 -6.92 -0.37 15.62
N LEU A 6 -6.61 -1.25 14.66
CA LEU A 6 -7.15 -1.13 13.32
C LEU A 6 -8.43 -1.94 13.16
N GLN A 7 -9.30 -1.47 12.27
CA GLN A 7 -10.61 -2.04 12.00
C GLN A 7 -10.51 -3.11 10.90
N TYR A 8 -9.89 -4.25 11.21
CA TYR A 8 -9.63 -5.29 10.22
C TYR A 8 -10.89 -5.93 9.63
N GLN A 9 -12.05 -5.76 10.25
CA GLN A 9 -13.29 -6.24 9.68
C GLN A 9 -13.66 -5.55 8.37
N THR A 10 -13.00 -4.44 8.03
CA THR A 10 -13.26 -3.69 6.80
C THR A 10 -12.48 -4.22 5.60
N VAL A 11 -11.66 -5.25 5.79
CA VAL A 11 -10.85 -5.80 4.70
C VAL A 11 -10.97 -7.31 4.67
N LYS A 12 -10.79 -7.87 3.48
CA LYS A 12 -10.76 -9.32 3.31
C LYS A 12 -9.56 -9.91 4.03
N PRO A 13 -9.65 -11.16 4.49
CA PRO A 13 -8.49 -11.83 5.09
C PRO A 13 -7.25 -11.82 4.19
N ILE A 14 -7.41 -12.00 2.87
CA ILE A 14 -6.28 -11.96 1.96
C ILE A 14 -5.61 -10.59 1.93
N LEU A 15 -6.39 -9.51 2.04
CA LEU A 15 -5.83 -8.17 2.07
C LEU A 15 -5.00 -7.98 3.35
N ARG A 16 -5.55 -8.38 4.49
CA ARG A 16 -4.85 -8.26 5.76
C ARG A 16 -3.54 -9.04 5.75
N SER A 17 -3.58 -10.31 5.34
CA SER A 17 -2.38 -11.15 5.33
C SER A 17 -1.34 -10.63 4.36
N THR A 18 -1.76 -10.17 3.19
CA THR A 18 -0.86 -9.59 2.20
C THR A 18 -0.20 -8.33 2.74
N LEU A 19 -0.99 -7.43 3.33
CA LEU A 19 -0.48 -6.19 3.89
C LEU A 19 0.52 -6.46 5.01
N GLU A 20 0.20 -7.38 5.92
CA GLU A 20 1.11 -7.74 7.01
C GLU A 20 2.43 -8.30 6.49
N ARG A 21 2.38 -9.14 5.45
CA ARG A 21 3.60 -9.67 4.84
C ARG A 21 4.45 -8.58 4.21
N LEU A 22 3.84 -7.66 3.49
CA LEU A 22 4.55 -6.56 2.87
C LEU A 22 5.23 -5.69 3.92
N MET A 23 4.56 -5.44 5.03
CA MET A 23 5.12 -4.60 6.10
C MET A 23 6.28 -5.26 6.82
N GLU A 24 6.38 -6.59 6.77
CA GLU A 24 7.50 -7.32 7.36
C GLU A 24 8.74 -7.32 6.47
N MET A 25 8.59 -7.03 5.18
CA MET A 25 9.70 -7.06 4.23
C MET A 25 10.47 -5.75 4.26
N GLU A 26 11.78 -5.85 4.47
CA GLU A 26 12.64 -4.67 4.54
C GLU A 26 12.62 -3.87 3.25
N GLU A 27 12.51 -4.54 2.12
CA GLU A 27 12.51 -3.88 0.81
C GLU A 27 11.32 -2.95 0.63
N PHE A 28 10.24 -3.15 1.37
CA PHE A 28 9.06 -2.29 1.31
C PHE A 28 9.04 -1.23 2.42
N ALA A 29 10.10 -1.14 3.23
CA ALA A 29 10.17 -0.15 4.31
C ALA A 29 9.97 1.30 3.87
N PRO A 30 10.39 1.73 2.66
CA PRO A 30 10.15 3.10 2.20
C PRO A 30 8.69 3.44 1.93
N PHE A 31 7.80 2.47 1.93
CA PHE A 31 6.40 2.66 1.57
C PHE A 31 5.51 2.82 2.79
N ARG A 32 4.45 3.62 2.64
CA ARG A 32 3.39 3.79 3.63
C ARG A 32 2.05 3.47 3.01
N LEU A 33 1.15 2.90 3.81
CA LEU A 33 -0.22 2.67 3.36
C LEU A 33 -0.96 3.99 3.27
N VAL A 34 -1.61 4.22 2.14
CA VAL A 34 -2.43 5.40 1.88
C VAL A 34 -3.77 4.94 1.30
N GLY A 35 -4.58 5.89 0.88
CA GLY A 35 -5.82 5.61 0.15
C GLY A 35 -6.96 5.12 1.03
N GLY A 36 -7.97 4.56 0.36
CA GLY A 36 -9.20 4.15 1.02
C GLY A 36 -9.01 3.07 2.08
N THR A 37 -8.08 2.14 1.84
CA THR A 37 -7.81 1.07 2.82
C THR A 37 -7.25 1.62 4.11
N SER A 38 -6.34 2.60 4.06
CA SER A 38 -5.80 3.19 5.27
C SER A 38 -6.89 3.87 6.09
N LEU A 39 -7.82 4.56 5.43
CA LEU A 39 -8.93 5.21 6.11
C LEU A 39 -9.93 4.19 6.66
N SER A 40 -10.20 3.14 5.91
CA SER A 40 -11.09 2.07 6.36
C SER A 40 -10.56 1.35 7.59
N LEU A 41 -9.26 1.07 7.61
CA LEU A 41 -8.64 0.42 8.77
C LEU A 41 -8.67 1.32 10.00
N ARG A 42 -8.53 2.64 9.83
CA ARG A 42 -8.59 3.57 10.96
C ARG A 42 -9.99 3.75 11.50
N TYR A 43 -10.97 3.90 10.62
CA TYR A 43 -12.29 4.39 11.00
C TYR A 43 -13.40 3.36 10.85
N GLY A 44 -13.19 2.30 10.10
CA GLY A 44 -14.18 1.24 9.95
C GLY A 44 -15.44 1.65 9.21
N HIS A 45 -15.39 2.72 8.40
CA HIS A 45 -16.57 3.32 7.82
C HIS A 45 -17.06 2.64 6.54
N ARG A 46 -16.23 1.82 5.91
CA ARG A 46 -16.60 1.08 4.69
C ARG A 46 -15.62 -0.05 4.43
N MET A 47 -16.02 -0.98 3.58
CA MET A 47 -15.13 -2.05 3.13
C MET A 47 -14.13 -1.53 2.11
N SER A 48 -12.95 -2.13 2.08
CA SER A 48 -11.92 -1.80 1.12
C SER A 48 -11.19 -3.07 0.69
N ASP A 49 -10.78 -3.11 -0.59
CA ASP A 49 -10.16 -4.30 -1.16
C ASP A 49 -8.88 -4.01 -1.97
N ASP A 50 -8.32 -2.82 -1.86
CA ASP A 50 -7.08 -2.43 -2.53
C ASP A 50 -6.02 -2.05 -1.51
N ILE A 51 -4.75 -2.29 -1.86
CA ILE A 51 -3.61 -1.83 -1.06
C ILE A 51 -2.87 -0.78 -1.87
N ASP A 52 -2.80 0.44 -1.34
CA ASP A 52 -2.06 1.54 -1.94
C ASP A 52 -0.86 1.86 -1.07
N LEU A 53 0.33 1.55 -1.54
CA LEU A 53 1.58 1.85 -0.84
C LEU A 53 2.33 2.92 -1.62
N PHE A 54 2.52 4.06 -0.98
CA PHE A 54 3.21 5.18 -1.58
C PHE A 54 4.50 5.48 -0.84
N THR A 55 5.48 5.99 -1.58
CA THR A 55 6.77 6.37 -1.01
C THR A 55 7.15 7.76 -1.46
N ASP A 56 7.74 8.54 -0.55
CA ASP A 56 8.31 9.84 -0.89
C ASP A 56 9.82 9.75 -1.13
N ALA A 57 10.34 8.55 -1.34
CA ALA A 57 11.72 8.38 -1.78
C ALA A 57 11.92 9.10 -3.11
N GLU A 58 13.15 9.49 -3.38
CA GLU A 58 13.46 10.18 -4.63
C GLU A 58 13.05 9.34 -5.84
N TYR A 59 12.43 9.98 -6.82
CA TYR A 59 11.97 9.30 -8.03
C TYR A 59 13.12 8.57 -8.69
N GLY A 60 12.89 7.30 -8.99
CA GLY A 60 13.89 6.45 -9.61
C GLY A 60 14.89 5.83 -8.66
N SER A 61 14.81 6.13 -7.36
CA SER A 61 15.78 5.60 -6.39
C SER A 61 15.51 4.16 -5.98
N LEU A 62 14.31 3.64 -6.20
CA LEU A 62 13.94 2.28 -5.82
C LEU A 62 14.01 1.34 -7.01
N ASP A 63 14.47 0.12 -6.76
CA ASP A 63 14.58 -0.91 -7.78
C ASP A 63 13.27 -1.68 -7.87
N PHE A 64 12.39 -1.26 -8.76
CA PHE A 64 11.08 -1.90 -8.94
C PHE A 64 11.19 -3.30 -9.52
N HIS A 65 12.26 -3.62 -10.25
CA HIS A 65 12.49 -5.00 -10.71
C HIS A 65 12.74 -5.92 -9.52
N GLN A 66 13.50 -5.47 -8.54
CA GLN A 66 13.72 -6.23 -7.32
C GLN A 66 12.41 -6.41 -6.55
N LEU A 67 11.62 -5.36 -6.40
CA LEU A 67 10.33 -5.44 -5.73
C LEU A 67 9.40 -6.43 -6.42
N GLN A 68 9.37 -6.41 -7.75
CA GLN A 68 8.55 -7.32 -8.53
C GLN A 68 8.99 -8.78 -8.34
N ASP A 69 10.30 -9.03 -8.35
CA ASP A 69 10.83 -10.36 -8.13
C ASP A 69 10.45 -10.88 -6.74
N ILE A 70 10.49 -10.02 -5.74
CA ILE A 70 10.08 -10.37 -4.39
C ILE A 70 8.60 -10.74 -4.36
N LEU A 71 7.75 -9.95 -5.00
CA LEU A 71 6.31 -10.23 -5.05
C LEU A 71 6.03 -11.57 -5.72
N ARG A 72 6.71 -11.85 -6.82
CA ARG A 72 6.54 -13.12 -7.55
C ARG A 72 7.02 -14.32 -6.75
N LYS A 73 8.04 -14.11 -5.91
CA LYS A 73 8.57 -15.18 -5.07
C LYS A 73 7.69 -15.42 -3.85
N GLU A 74 7.17 -14.35 -3.24
CA GLU A 74 6.46 -14.46 -1.96
C GLU A 74 4.99 -14.83 -2.11
N PHE A 75 4.36 -14.51 -3.23
CA PHE A 75 2.94 -14.76 -3.43
C PHE A 75 2.72 -15.80 -4.53
N PRO A 76 1.92 -16.85 -4.26
CA PRO A 76 1.63 -17.86 -5.28
C PRO A 76 0.98 -17.31 -6.54
N TYR A 77 0.21 -16.21 -6.40
CA TYR A 77 -0.41 -15.53 -7.52
C TYR A 77 0.11 -14.10 -7.57
N CYS A 78 0.69 -13.72 -8.69
CA CYS A 78 1.18 -12.35 -8.89
C CYS A 78 1.07 -12.01 -10.38
N GLN A 79 0.25 -11.00 -10.69
CA GLN A 79 0.09 -10.46 -12.03
C GLN A 79 0.52 -9.01 -12.04
N GLY A 80 1.09 -8.56 -13.15
CA GLY A 80 1.55 -7.20 -13.30
C GLY A 80 3.02 -7.15 -13.67
N ASP A 81 3.45 -6.01 -14.16
CA ASP A 81 4.82 -5.85 -14.64
C ASP A 81 5.24 -4.39 -14.49
N CYS A 82 6.46 -4.17 -14.03
CA CYS A 82 7.06 -2.85 -13.95
C CYS A 82 7.88 -2.49 -15.20
N GLY A 83 7.99 -3.43 -16.16
CA GLY A 83 8.91 -3.28 -17.28
C GLY A 83 8.60 -2.12 -18.21
N ASP A 84 7.34 -1.82 -18.42
CA ASP A 84 6.91 -0.78 -19.33
C ASP A 84 6.45 0.49 -18.64
N ILE A 85 6.71 0.61 -17.35
CA ILE A 85 6.21 1.76 -16.63
C ILE A 85 7.08 2.97 -16.88
N VAL A 86 6.44 3.94 -17.49
CA VAL A 86 6.98 5.27 -17.66
C VAL A 86 6.19 6.14 -16.70
N GLY A 87 6.71 6.37 -15.51
CA GLY A 87 6.00 7.19 -14.57
C GLY A 87 6.30 6.81 -13.13
N PHE A 88 5.29 6.86 -12.27
CA PHE A 88 5.49 7.00 -10.84
C PHE A 88 5.37 5.69 -10.06
N GLY A 89 5.20 4.55 -10.74
CA GLY A 89 5.09 3.30 -10.01
C GLY A 89 4.55 2.14 -10.82
N ALA A 90 4.01 1.15 -10.13
CA ALA A 90 3.53 -0.08 -10.72
C ALA A 90 2.30 -0.60 -10.00
N SER A 91 1.46 -1.34 -10.71
CA SER A 91 0.26 -1.97 -10.15
C SER A 91 0.35 -3.48 -10.34
N TYR A 92 -0.05 -4.21 -9.31
CA TYR A 92 -0.01 -5.66 -9.29
C TYR A 92 -1.30 -6.23 -8.72
N ILE A 93 -1.57 -7.49 -9.08
CA ILE A 93 -2.60 -8.29 -8.42
C ILE A 93 -1.87 -9.43 -7.73
N VAL A 94 -1.94 -9.51 -6.42
CA VAL A 94 -1.18 -10.49 -5.66
C VAL A 94 -2.09 -11.24 -4.68
N GLY A 95 -1.74 -12.48 -4.38
CA GLY A 95 -2.49 -13.28 -3.44
C GLY A 95 -2.18 -14.75 -3.55
N ASN A 96 -3.17 -15.57 -3.19
CA ASN A 96 -3.03 -17.02 -3.20
C ASN A 96 -3.44 -17.62 -4.56
N SER A 97 -4.42 -17.02 -5.21
CA SER A 97 -4.95 -17.50 -6.49
C SER A 97 -5.71 -16.37 -7.19
N LYS A 98 -6.13 -16.64 -8.41
CA LYS A 98 -6.93 -15.71 -9.20
C LYS A 98 -8.20 -15.27 -8.46
N ASP A 99 -8.79 -16.15 -7.68
CA ASP A 99 -10.03 -15.86 -6.97
C ASP A 99 -9.80 -15.39 -5.53
N ASP A 100 -8.55 -15.36 -5.09
CA ASP A 100 -8.18 -14.95 -3.73
C ASP A 100 -6.95 -14.06 -3.81
N CYS A 101 -7.19 -12.81 -4.21
CA CYS A 101 -6.11 -11.85 -4.46
C CYS A 101 -6.60 -10.43 -4.21
N VAL A 102 -5.64 -9.50 -4.17
CA VAL A 102 -5.93 -8.07 -3.99
C VAL A 102 -5.08 -7.27 -4.97
N LYS A 103 -5.56 -6.06 -5.27
CA LYS A 103 -4.80 -5.11 -6.08
C LYS A 103 -3.80 -4.40 -5.18
N LEU A 104 -2.56 -4.31 -5.65
CA LEU A 104 -1.47 -3.63 -4.96
C LEU A 104 -0.89 -2.57 -5.88
N ASP A 105 -0.93 -1.32 -5.43
CA ASP A 105 -0.32 -0.19 -6.14
C ASP A 105 0.91 0.27 -5.37
N LEU A 106 2.03 0.40 -6.08
CA LEU A 106 3.30 0.89 -5.54
C LEU A 106 3.69 2.14 -6.33
N PHE A 107 3.59 3.32 -5.70
CA PHE A 107 3.87 4.56 -6.41
C PHE A 107 4.77 5.49 -5.62
N TYR A 108 5.55 6.29 -6.38
CA TYR A 108 6.22 7.46 -5.82
C TYR A 108 5.21 8.59 -5.62
N THR A 109 5.46 9.43 -4.63
CA THR A 109 4.65 10.61 -4.39
C THR A 109 5.55 11.76 -3.95
N ASP A 110 4.99 12.95 -3.89
CA ASP A 110 5.67 14.10 -3.31
C ASP A 110 5.96 13.85 -1.82
N PRO A 111 6.91 14.58 -1.23
CA PRO A 111 7.23 14.38 0.18
C PRO A 111 6.00 14.48 1.07
N PHE A 112 5.90 13.54 2.00
CA PHE A 112 4.85 13.59 3.02
C PHE A 112 5.13 14.76 3.97
N ILE A 113 4.08 15.45 4.36
CA ILE A 113 4.21 16.64 5.24
C ILE A 113 4.32 16.20 6.70
N LYS A 114 3.64 15.12 7.07
CA LYS A 114 3.61 14.63 8.44
C LYS A 114 4.42 13.33 8.58
N PRO A 115 4.92 13.03 9.79
CA PRO A 115 5.56 11.74 10.03
C PRO A 115 4.60 10.59 9.80
N MET A 116 5.14 9.41 9.45
CA MET A 116 4.32 8.22 9.36
C MET A 116 3.77 7.83 10.73
N GLU A 117 2.61 7.20 10.71
CA GLU A 117 1.99 6.65 11.90
C GLU A 117 2.06 5.13 11.84
N ILE A 118 2.38 4.50 12.95
CA ILE A 118 2.61 3.05 12.99
C ILE A 118 1.57 2.40 13.89
N PHE A 119 0.86 1.42 13.32
CA PHE A 119 -0.16 0.63 14.01
C PHE A 119 0.30 -0.83 14.01
N GLY A 120 0.91 -1.27 15.12
CA GLY A 120 1.59 -2.56 15.11
C GLY A 120 2.78 -2.52 14.17
N ASN A 121 2.75 -3.31 13.10
CA ASN A 121 3.78 -3.26 12.06
C ASN A 121 3.31 -2.54 10.79
N ILE A 122 2.11 -1.96 10.80
CA ILE A 122 1.56 -1.29 9.62
C ILE A 122 1.98 0.17 9.62
N ARG A 123 2.71 0.59 8.61
CA ARG A 123 3.11 1.98 8.41
C ARG A 123 2.05 2.68 7.58
N MET A 124 1.49 3.77 8.09
CA MET A 124 0.50 4.56 7.38
C MET A 124 0.97 6.01 7.23
N ALA A 125 0.58 6.65 6.16
CA ALA A 125 0.68 8.10 6.08
C ALA A 125 -0.29 8.71 7.10
N ALA A 126 0.04 9.91 7.59
CA ALA A 126 -0.87 10.62 8.48
C ALA A 126 -2.16 10.97 7.73
N VAL A 127 -3.25 11.08 8.47
CA VAL A 127 -4.57 11.39 7.88
C VAL A 127 -4.51 12.68 7.05
N GLU A 128 -3.79 13.68 7.53
CA GLU A 128 -3.65 14.95 6.83
C GLU A 128 -3.04 14.77 5.45
N ASP A 129 -2.03 13.91 5.33
CA ASP A 129 -1.39 13.63 4.05
C ASP A 129 -2.33 12.84 3.12
N ILE A 130 -3.09 11.91 3.66
CA ILE A 130 -4.03 11.11 2.87
C ILE A 130 -5.13 12.00 2.31
N VAL A 131 -5.66 12.90 3.11
CA VAL A 131 -6.71 13.84 2.69
C VAL A 131 -6.17 14.78 1.61
N ALA A 132 -4.96 15.29 1.79
CA ALA A 132 -4.33 16.17 0.80
C ALA A 132 -4.15 15.46 -0.55
N MET A 133 -3.75 14.20 -0.54
CA MET A 133 -3.62 13.41 -1.76
C MET A 133 -4.95 13.26 -2.50
N LYS A 134 -6.04 13.00 -1.76
CA LYS A 134 -7.36 12.89 -2.36
C LYS A 134 -7.80 14.19 -3.00
N MET A 135 -7.56 15.30 -2.34
CA MET A 135 -7.92 16.62 -2.89
C MET A 135 -7.09 16.94 -4.12
N ASP A 136 -5.82 16.59 -4.13
CA ASP A 136 -4.97 16.79 -5.28
C ASP A 136 -5.46 16.01 -6.50
N VAL A 137 -5.89 14.77 -6.28
CA VAL A 137 -6.45 13.95 -7.36
C VAL A 137 -7.74 14.56 -7.90
N VAL A 138 -8.60 15.04 -7.01
CA VAL A 138 -9.89 15.63 -7.42
C VAL A 138 -9.68 16.94 -8.18
N SER A 139 -8.67 17.72 -7.84
CA SER A 139 -8.44 19.01 -8.47
C SER A 139 -7.75 18.92 -9.83
N ARG A 140 -7.32 17.74 -10.21
CA ARG A 140 -6.74 17.50 -11.53
C ARG A 140 -7.84 17.21 -12.54
#